data_abdf0603dfea17967db0406a6a244988
#
_entry.id   abdf0603dfea17967db0406a6a244988
#
_cell.length_a   1.000
_cell.length_b   1.000
_cell.length_c   1.000
_cell.angle_alpha   90.00
_cell.angle_beta   90.00
_cell.angle_gamma   90.00
#
_symmetry.space_group_name_H-M   'P 1'
#
loop_
_entity.id
_entity.type
_entity.pdbx_description
1 polymer ?
#
loop_
_entity_poly.entity_id
_entity_poly.type
_entity_poly.pdbx_seq_one_letter_code
_entity_poly.pdbx_strand_id
1 'polypeptide(L)'
;MTFPNQLTLLRIFLTPIFIATLFVESLTYRYISFFLFLIASLTDWYDGYIARKFNSVSQWGKFLDPLADKILVLSTFFALFMIGQVQLWMVLVIAARDLAITALRIYAMNKQRPLITSTFAKWKTASQMTAIYVILIYLIIKQKMVDAPEQYTWVQRLEALELIDKLMYMVTLITATTGVHYLIENRHHVKGFAIAFCRLFLPTTFFS
;
A
#
# COMPACT_ATOMS: atom_id res chain seq x y z
N MET A 1 16.59 -20.57 -2.60
CA MET A 1 15.50 -19.57 -2.47
C MET A 1 14.18 -20.30 -2.59
N THR A 2 13.24 -20.06 -1.68
CA THR A 2 11.91 -20.67 -1.79
C THR A 2 11.10 -19.94 -2.87
N PHE A 3 10.16 -20.63 -3.51
CA PHE A 3 9.33 -20.07 -4.58
C PHE A 3 8.62 -18.75 -4.18
N PRO A 4 8.07 -18.60 -2.94
CA PRO A 4 7.51 -17.31 -2.49
C PRO A 4 8.52 -16.16 -2.53
N ASN A 5 9.78 -16.39 -2.12
CA ASN A 5 10.80 -15.34 -2.15
C ASN A 5 11.11 -14.83 -3.57
N GLN A 6 10.99 -15.70 -4.60
CA GLN A 6 11.17 -15.29 -6.00
C GLN A 6 10.04 -14.35 -6.45
N LEU A 7 8.79 -14.62 -6.02
CA LEU A 7 7.64 -13.79 -6.34
C LEU A 7 7.74 -12.42 -5.64
N THR A 8 8.21 -12.38 -4.41
CA THR A 8 8.49 -11.13 -3.69
C THR A 8 9.56 -10.28 -4.39
N LEU A 9 10.66 -10.91 -4.85
CA LEU A 9 11.69 -10.22 -5.63
C LEU A 9 11.15 -9.72 -6.97
N LEU A 10 10.37 -10.54 -7.69
CA LEU A 10 9.73 -10.14 -8.94
C LEU A 10 8.88 -8.87 -8.74
N ARG A 11 8.09 -8.78 -7.66
CA ARG A 11 7.30 -7.60 -7.33
C ARG A 11 8.17 -6.37 -7.11
N ILE A 12 9.29 -6.51 -6.38
CA ILE A 12 10.24 -5.42 -6.14
C ILE A 12 10.81 -4.90 -7.47
N PHE A 13 11.10 -5.78 -8.43
CA PHE A 13 11.58 -5.38 -9.76
C PHE A 13 10.47 -4.81 -10.65
N LEU A 14 9.25 -5.35 -10.58
CA LEU A 14 8.13 -4.84 -11.37
C LEU A 14 7.68 -3.45 -10.92
N THR A 15 7.81 -3.13 -9.63
CA THR A 15 7.35 -1.85 -9.08
C THR A 15 7.99 -0.64 -9.75
N PRO A 16 9.32 -0.50 -9.88
CA PRO A 16 9.92 0.64 -10.56
C PRO A 16 9.59 0.69 -12.05
N ILE A 17 9.45 -0.45 -12.73
CA ILE A 17 9.05 -0.51 -14.14
C ILE A 17 7.62 0.01 -14.30
N PHE A 18 6.70 -0.44 -13.44
CA PHE A 18 5.32 0.06 -13.37
C PHE A 18 5.28 1.58 -13.16
N ILE A 19 6.04 2.09 -12.19
CA ILE A 19 6.08 3.53 -11.91
C ILE A 19 6.63 4.30 -13.10
N ALA A 20 7.70 3.83 -13.74
CA ALA A 20 8.26 4.47 -14.93
C ALA A 20 7.24 4.54 -16.08
N THR A 21 6.49 3.46 -16.32
CA THR A 21 5.42 3.46 -17.33
C THR A 21 4.24 4.36 -16.96
N LEU A 22 3.95 4.52 -15.67
CA LEU A 22 2.86 5.37 -15.19
C LEU A 22 3.12 6.87 -15.45
N PHE A 23 4.37 7.32 -15.50
CA PHE A 23 4.73 8.71 -15.80
C PHE A 23 4.62 9.07 -17.28
N VAL A 24 4.52 8.09 -18.17
CA VAL A 24 4.42 8.35 -19.61
C VAL A 24 2.96 8.63 -20.00
N GLU A 25 2.70 9.81 -20.55
CA GLU A 25 1.37 10.26 -20.99
C GLU A 25 1.03 9.68 -22.38
N SER A 26 0.78 8.38 -22.44
CA SER A 26 0.38 7.67 -23.66
C SER A 26 -0.59 6.56 -23.31
N LEU A 27 -1.59 6.35 -24.15
CA LEU A 27 -2.62 5.33 -23.96
C LEU A 27 -2.00 3.92 -23.83
N THR A 28 -1.03 3.60 -24.67
CA THR A 28 -0.33 2.31 -24.62
C THR A 28 0.36 2.10 -23.28
N TYR A 29 1.07 3.12 -22.77
CA TYR A 29 1.75 3.04 -21.48
C TYR A 29 0.78 3.01 -20.29
N ARG A 30 -0.40 3.64 -20.39
CA ARG A 30 -1.46 3.51 -19.37
C ARG A 30 -1.96 2.06 -19.28
N TYR A 31 -2.14 1.37 -20.41
CA TYR A 31 -2.48 -0.06 -20.41
C TYR A 31 -1.34 -0.92 -19.83
N ILE A 32 -0.10 -0.66 -20.24
CA ILE A 32 1.07 -1.39 -19.70
C ILE A 32 1.15 -1.22 -18.19
N SER A 33 1.00 0.00 -17.67
CA SER A 33 0.98 0.28 -16.23
C SER A 33 -0.12 -0.51 -15.52
N PHE A 34 -1.33 -0.52 -16.05
CA PHE A 34 -2.45 -1.28 -15.47
C PHE A 34 -2.14 -2.78 -15.38
N PHE A 35 -1.63 -3.37 -16.46
CA PHE A 35 -1.29 -4.80 -16.47
C PHE A 35 -0.09 -5.13 -15.59
N LEU A 36 0.91 -4.27 -15.52
CA LEU A 36 2.06 -4.45 -14.60
C LEU A 36 1.60 -4.42 -13.14
N PHE A 37 0.74 -3.48 -12.76
CA PHE A 37 0.18 -3.43 -11.42
C PHE A 37 -0.71 -4.65 -11.13
N LEU A 38 -1.51 -5.10 -12.09
CA LEU A 38 -2.33 -6.30 -11.99
C LEU A 38 -1.46 -7.55 -11.74
N ILE A 39 -0.40 -7.74 -12.52
CA ILE A 39 0.54 -8.86 -12.35
C ILE A 39 1.21 -8.77 -10.98
N ALA A 40 1.72 -7.60 -10.57
CA ALA A 40 2.36 -7.42 -9.28
C ALA A 40 1.42 -7.72 -8.11
N SER A 41 0.15 -7.30 -8.18
CA SER A 41 -0.84 -7.55 -7.13
C SER A 41 -1.33 -9.01 -7.09
N LEU A 42 -1.48 -9.65 -8.26
CA LEU A 42 -1.81 -11.09 -8.33
C LEU A 42 -0.67 -11.95 -7.79
N THR A 43 0.57 -11.57 -8.06
CA THR A 43 1.76 -12.25 -7.54
C THR A 43 1.78 -12.21 -6.01
N ASP A 44 1.41 -11.08 -5.38
CA ASP A 44 1.28 -10.93 -3.93
C ASP A 44 0.20 -11.84 -3.33
N TRP A 45 -0.96 -11.88 -3.99
CA TRP A 45 -2.05 -12.75 -3.53
C TRP A 45 -1.66 -14.23 -3.62
N TYR A 46 -0.96 -14.63 -4.69
CA TYR A 46 -0.56 -15.99 -4.97
C TYR A 46 0.56 -16.48 -4.03
N ASP A 47 1.59 -15.66 -3.77
CA ASP A 47 2.66 -16.00 -2.83
C ASP A 47 2.12 -16.17 -1.41
N GLY A 48 1.21 -15.30 -0.96
CA GLY A 48 0.52 -15.43 0.32
C GLY A 48 -0.34 -16.70 0.42
N TYR A 49 -0.94 -17.16 -0.68
CA TYR A 49 -1.68 -18.42 -0.73
C TYR A 49 -0.75 -19.62 -0.59
N ILE A 50 0.35 -19.66 -1.37
CA ILE A 50 1.34 -20.74 -1.34
C ILE A 50 2.02 -20.83 0.03
N ALA A 51 2.46 -19.72 0.59
CA ALA A 51 3.12 -19.68 1.89
C ALA A 51 2.25 -20.30 3.00
N ARG A 52 0.94 -20.03 2.98
CA ARG A 52 -0.01 -20.62 3.93
C ARG A 52 -0.24 -22.10 3.69
N LYS A 53 -0.34 -22.55 2.42
CA LYS A 53 -0.65 -23.93 2.06
C LYS A 53 0.51 -24.90 2.36
N PHE A 54 1.75 -24.45 2.13
CA PHE A 54 2.93 -25.33 2.22
C PHE A 54 3.79 -25.08 3.47
N ASN A 55 3.39 -24.19 4.38
CA ASN A 55 4.14 -23.84 5.61
C ASN A 55 5.63 -23.49 5.33
N SER A 56 5.93 -23.06 4.11
CA SER A 56 7.29 -22.83 3.59
C SER A 56 7.75 -21.40 3.78
N VAL A 57 7.57 -20.85 5.00
CA VAL A 57 7.96 -19.46 5.30
C VAL A 57 9.41 -19.44 5.75
N SER A 58 10.31 -18.92 4.89
CA SER A 58 11.71 -18.71 5.28
C SER A 58 11.82 -17.56 6.30
N GLN A 59 12.89 -17.58 7.13
CA GLN A 59 13.13 -16.46 8.07
C GLN A 59 13.26 -15.11 7.35
N TRP A 60 13.90 -15.08 6.18
CA TRP A 60 14.03 -13.91 5.34
C TRP A 60 12.68 -13.46 4.72
N GLY A 61 11.85 -14.40 4.29
CA GLY A 61 10.51 -14.10 3.76
C GLY A 61 9.62 -13.41 4.79
N LYS A 62 9.67 -13.81 6.06
CA LYS A 62 8.90 -13.15 7.14
C LYS A 62 9.15 -11.65 7.27
N PHE A 63 10.34 -11.18 6.88
CA PHE A 63 10.69 -9.75 6.89
C PHE A 63 10.45 -9.08 5.54
N LEU A 64 10.79 -9.76 4.43
CA LEU A 64 10.71 -9.18 3.09
C LEU A 64 9.26 -9.05 2.59
N ASP A 65 8.39 -10.02 2.88
CA ASP A 65 7.00 -10.00 2.40
C ASP A 65 6.20 -8.79 2.90
N PRO A 66 6.17 -8.45 4.21
CA PRO A 66 5.48 -7.25 4.69
C PRO A 66 6.07 -5.94 4.14
N LEU A 67 7.35 -5.94 3.79
CA LEU A 67 8.03 -4.77 3.24
C LEU A 67 7.71 -4.59 1.76
N ALA A 68 7.80 -5.66 0.96
CA ALA A 68 7.54 -5.63 -0.47
C ALA A 68 6.08 -5.24 -0.79
N ASP A 69 5.11 -5.78 -0.01
CA ASP A 69 3.70 -5.37 -0.10
C ASP A 69 3.54 -3.86 0.09
N LYS A 70 4.23 -3.28 1.08
CA LYS A 70 4.17 -1.85 1.35
C LYS A 70 4.87 -1.02 0.27
N ILE A 71 5.98 -1.51 -0.28
CA ILE A 71 6.71 -0.81 -1.36
C ILE A 71 5.77 -0.63 -2.56
N LEU A 72 5.08 -1.67 -3.03
CA LEU A 72 4.19 -1.56 -4.18
C LEU A 72 3.09 -0.53 -3.94
N VAL A 73 2.34 -0.63 -2.83
CA VAL A 73 1.18 0.22 -2.56
C VAL A 73 1.58 1.67 -2.29
N LEU A 74 2.59 1.89 -1.42
CA LEU A 74 2.99 3.25 -1.05
C LEU A 74 3.68 3.98 -2.20
N SER A 75 4.53 3.28 -2.97
CA SER A 75 5.16 3.89 -4.15
C SER A 75 4.14 4.22 -5.24
N THR A 76 3.07 3.40 -5.39
CA THR A 76 1.96 3.71 -6.28
C THR A 76 1.22 4.97 -5.85
N PHE A 77 0.83 5.11 -4.57
CA PHE A 77 0.18 6.32 -4.09
C PHE A 77 1.08 7.55 -4.23
N PHE A 78 2.38 7.40 -3.98
CA PHE A 78 3.33 8.49 -4.18
C PHE A 78 3.46 8.88 -5.66
N ALA A 79 3.50 7.91 -6.58
CA ALA A 79 3.50 8.18 -8.02
C ALA A 79 2.19 8.86 -8.47
N LEU A 80 1.04 8.43 -7.94
CA LEU A 80 -0.25 9.06 -8.21
C LEU A 80 -0.32 10.50 -7.68
N PHE A 81 0.32 10.80 -6.55
CA PHE A 81 0.51 12.17 -6.08
C PHE A 81 1.37 12.98 -7.05
N MET A 82 2.49 12.43 -7.51
CA MET A 82 3.41 13.13 -8.44
C MET A 82 2.74 13.49 -9.77
N ILE A 83 1.80 12.68 -10.25
CA ILE A 83 1.01 12.98 -11.45
C ILE A 83 -0.29 13.77 -11.15
N GLY A 84 -0.44 14.29 -9.91
CA GLY A 84 -1.54 15.19 -9.52
C GLY A 84 -2.91 14.52 -9.36
N GLN A 85 -2.98 13.19 -9.18
CA GLN A 85 -4.24 12.46 -9.01
C GLN A 85 -4.68 12.31 -7.55
N VAL A 86 -3.76 12.49 -6.60
CA VAL A 86 -3.99 12.29 -5.17
C VAL A 86 -3.30 13.39 -4.38
N GLN A 87 -3.89 13.86 -3.29
CA GLN A 87 -3.30 14.89 -2.44
C GLN A 87 -2.23 14.30 -1.50
N LEU A 88 -1.12 15.04 -1.31
CA LEU A 88 0.03 14.59 -0.52
C LEU A 88 -0.34 14.16 0.91
N TRP A 89 -1.20 14.95 1.60
CA TRP A 89 -1.56 14.64 2.97
C TRP A 89 -2.27 13.28 3.12
N MET A 90 -3.07 12.86 2.11
CA MET A 90 -3.72 11.54 2.10
C MET A 90 -2.67 10.42 2.01
N VAL A 91 -1.70 10.60 1.11
CA VAL A 91 -0.57 9.66 0.96
C VAL A 91 0.24 9.56 2.25
N LEU A 92 0.51 10.69 2.91
CA LEU A 92 1.25 10.73 4.17
C LEU A 92 0.50 10.02 5.30
N VAL A 93 -0.81 10.20 5.43
CA VAL A 93 -1.63 9.51 6.44
C VAL A 93 -1.62 7.99 6.19
N ILE A 94 -1.80 7.56 4.95
CA ILE A 94 -1.76 6.16 4.56
C ILE A 94 -0.38 5.57 4.87
N ALA A 95 0.70 6.24 4.46
CA ALA A 95 2.07 5.79 4.65
C ALA A 95 2.44 5.72 6.14
N ALA A 96 2.15 6.76 6.92
CA ALA A 96 2.46 6.80 8.34
C ALA A 96 1.78 5.66 9.10
N ARG A 97 0.49 5.43 8.82
CA ARG A 97 -0.25 4.32 9.42
C ARG A 97 0.32 2.95 9.02
N ASP A 98 0.59 2.75 7.74
CA ASP A 98 1.05 1.46 7.24
C ASP A 98 2.45 1.11 7.75
N LEU A 99 3.34 2.08 7.78
CA LEU A 99 4.69 1.92 8.33
C LEU A 99 4.66 1.71 9.84
N ALA A 100 3.86 2.50 10.59
CA ALA A 100 3.75 2.36 12.03
C ALA A 100 3.25 0.97 12.45
N ILE A 101 2.19 0.46 11.79
CA ILE A 101 1.65 -0.87 12.12
C ILE A 101 2.62 -1.97 11.70
N THR A 102 3.32 -1.83 10.56
CA THR A 102 4.31 -2.80 10.13
C THR A 102 5.49 -2.85 11.10
N ALA A 103 6.00 -1.70 11.53
CA ALA A 103 7.06 -1.62 12.53
C ALA A 103 6.64 -2.24 13.86
N LEU A 104 5.42 -1.95 14.34
CA LEU A 104 4.86 -2.54 15.56
C LEU A 104 4.73 -4.07 15.44
N ARG A 105 4.33 -4.58 14.27
CA ARG A 105 4.23 -6.02 14.00
C ARG A 105 5.59 -6.68 14.05
N ILE A 106 6.61 -6.11 13.39
CA ILE A 106 7.99 -6.62 13.41
C ILE A 106 8.52 -6.64 14.86
N TYR A 107 8.31 -5.56 15.63
CA TYR A 107 8.71 -5.48 17.03
C TYR A 107 8.06 -6.58 17.88
N ALA A 108 6.75 -6.80 17.74
CA ALA A 108 6.03 -7.82 18.50
C ALA A 108 6.46 -9.25 18.12
N MET A 109 6.74 -9.50 16.83
CA MET A 109 7.29 -10.79 16.37
C MET A 109 8.65 -11.09 17.01
N ASN A 110 9.54 -10.10 17.08
CA ASN A 110 10.85 -10.25 17.75
C ASN A 110 10.72 -10.52 19.26
N LYS A 111 9.64 -10.04 19.89
CA LYS A 111 9.32 -10.28 21.31
C LYS A 111 8.55 -11.57 21.55
N GLN A 112 8.27 -12.36 20.49
CA GLN A 112 7.46 -13.62 20.55
C GLN A 112 6.07 -13.40 21.20
N ARG A 113 5.52 -12.20 21.10
CA ARG A 113 4.19 -11.85 21.63
C ARG A 113 3.26 -11.61 20.44
N PRO A 114 2.31 -12.52 20.15
CA PRO A 114 1.41 -12.34 19.02
C PRO A 114 0.52 -11.10 19.19
N LEU A 115 0.39 -10.31 18.13
CA LEU A 115 -0.55 -9.20 18.06
C LEU A 115 -1.96 -9.70 17.76
N ILE A 116 -2.94 -9.04 18.33
CA ILE A 116 -4.35 -9.26 17.96
C ILE A 116 -4.54 -8.68 16.55
N THR A 117 -4.82 -9.57 15.59
CA THR A 117 -5.14 -9.17 14.21
C THR A 117 -6.63 -9.03 14.05
N SER A 118 -7.12 -7.82 13.89
CA SER A 118 -8.54 -7.56 13.67
C SER A 118 -8.93 -7.84 12.21
N THR A 119 -10.15 -8.31 12.00
CA THR A 119 -10.73 -8.53 10.66
C THR A 119 -10.82 -7.22 9.86
N PHE A 120 -10.91 -6.08 10.55
CA PHE A 120 -10.90 -4.74 9.94
C PHE A 120 -9.61 -4.42 9.16
N ALA A 121 -8.48 -5.06 9.51
CA ALA A 121 -7.23 -4.87 8.76
C ALA A 121 -7.32 -5.37 7.30
N LYS A 122 -8.18 -6.33 7.00
CA LYS A 122 -8.42 -6.85 5.64
C LYS A 122 -9.16 -5.82 4.77
N TRP A 123 -10.16 -5.16 5.33
CA TRP A 123 -10.94 -4.13 4.62
C TRP A 123 -10.08 -2.95 4.18
N LYS A 124 -9.13 -2.54 5.01
CA LYS A 124 -8.17 -1.48 4.67
C LYS A 124 -7.38 -1.81 3.41
N THR A 125 -6.76 -2.98 3.34
CA THR A 125 -5.95 -3.38 2.17
C THR A 125 -6.82 -3.50 0.92
N ALA A 126 -8.01 -4.09 1.04
CA ALA A 126 -8.95 -4.18 -0.05
C ALA A 126 -9.35 -2.79 -0.58
N SER A 127 -9.66 -1.83 0.32
CA SER A 127 -10.06 -0.47 -0.09
C SER A 127 -8.92 0.28 -0.80
N GLN A 128 -7.68 0.17 -0.34
CA GLN A 128 -6.52 0.77 -0.98
C GLN A 128 -6.27 0.19 -2.37
N MET A 129 -6.29 -1.15 -2.52
CA MET A 129 -6.13 -1.80 -3.82
C MET A 129 -7.25 -1.41 -4.78
N THR A 130 -8.51 -1.41 -4.32
CA THR A 130 -9.65 -0.98 -5.13
C THR A 130 -9.49 0.46 -5.61
N ALA A 131 -9.06 1.38 -4.73
CA ALA A 131 -8.84 2.76 -5.10
C ALA A 131 -7.76 2.90 -6.19
N ILE A 132 -6.64 2.19 -6.06
CA ILE A 132 -5.59 2.20 -7.08
C ILE A 132 -6.12 1.71 -8.42
N TYR A 133 -6.86 0.59 -8.46
CA TYR A 133 -7.45 0.08 -9.70
C TYR A 133 -8.43 1.08 -10.33
N VAL A 134 -9.30 1.71 -9.52
CA VAL A 134 -10.24 2.73 -10.01
C VAL A 134 -9.48 3.91 -10.61
N ILE A 135 -8.41 4.39 -9.96
CA ILE A 135 -7.61 5.50 -10.48
C ILE A 135 -6.87 5.11 -11.76
N LEU A 136 -6.28 3.90 -11.84
CA LEU A 136 -5.61 3.43 -13.05
C LEU A 136 -6.57 3.30 -14.24
N ILE A 137 -7.79 2.79 -14.01
CA ILE A 137 -8.85 2.72 -15.04
C ILE A 137 -9.27 4.14 -15.45
N TYR A 138 -9.45 5.03 -14.48
CA TYR A 138 -9.76 6.43 -14.76
C TYR A 138 -8.70 7.09 -15.65
N LEU A 139 -7.40 6.86 -15.38
CA LEU A 139 -6.30 7.39 -16.18
C LEU A 139 -6.32 6.87 -17.63
N ILE A 140 -6.69 5.60 -17.84
CA ILE A 140 -6.89 5.04 -19.20
C ILE A 140 -8.02 5.76 -19.91
N ILE A 141 -9.16 5.95 -19.23
CA ILE A 141 -10.32 6.60 -19.83
C ILE A 141 -10.04 8.08 -20.12
N LYS A 142 -9.37 8.76 -19.20
CA LYS A 142 -8.94 10.15 -19.35
C LYS A 142 -8.01 10.32 -20.58
N GLN A 143 -7.08 9.40 -20.77
CA GLN A 143 -6.20 9.42 -21.95
C GLN A 143 -6.96 9.20 -23.25
N LYS A 144 -7.96 8.30 -23.28
CA LYS A 144 -8.85 8.11 -24.45
C LYS A 144 -9.69 9.36 -24.77
N MET A 145 -10.10 10.10 -23.75
CA MET A 145 -10.86 11.35 -23.95
C MET A 145 -10.04 12.42 -24.69
N VAL A 146 -8.71 12.42 -24.56
CA VAL A 146 -7.84 13.32 -25.33
C VAL A 146 -7.96 13.06 -26.83
N ASP A 147 -8.10 11.78 -27.24
CA ASP A 147 -8.18 11.38 -28.64
C ASP A 147 -9.62 11.49 -29.23
N ALA A 148 -10.67 11.42 -28.37
CA ALA A 148 -12.07 11.44 -28.81
C ALA A 148 -12.98 12.12 -27.76
N PRO A 149 -12.91 13.44 -27.58
CA PRO A 149 -13.56 14.16 -26.48
C PRO A 149 -15.10 14.06 -26.51
N GLU A 150 -15.72 13.98 -27.68
CA GLU A 150 -17.18 13.91 -27.80
C GLU A 150 -17.78 12.61 -27.25
N GLN A 151 -17.03 11.49 -27.28
CA GLN A 151 -17.52 10.19 -26.82
C GLN A 151 -17.47 10.03 -25.29
N TYR A 152 -16.70 10.84 -24.60
CA TYR A 152 -16.41 10.72 -23.17
C TYR A 152 -16.88 11.91 -22.32
N THR A 153 -17.93 12.60 -22.73
CA THR A 153 -18.48 13.76 -21.99
C THR A 153 -18.88 13.44 -20.55
N TRP A 154 -19.25 12.20 -20.26
CA TRP A 154 -19.53 11.72 -18.91
C TRP A 154 -18.30 11.75 -17.98
N VAL A 155 -17.08 11.63 -18.52
CA VAL A 155 -15.85 11.70 -17.74
C VAL A 155 -15.65 13.11 -17.19
N GLN A 156 -15.96 14.14 -17.98
CA GLN A 156 -15.92 15.54 -17.52
C GLN A 156 -16.88 15.77 -16.34
N ARG A 157 -18.05 15.10 -16.35
CA ARG A 157 -18.97 15.16 -15.21
C ARG A 157 -18.38 14.46 -13.96
N LEU A 158 -17.66 13.36 -14.13
CA LEU A 158 -16.99 12.68 -13.01
C LEU A 158 -15.85 13.51 -12.44
N GLU A 159 -15.10 14.23 -13.28
CA GLU A 159 -14.08 15.21 -12.85
C GLU A 159 -14.72 16.36 -12.07
N ALA A 160 -15.81 16.94 -12.58
CA ALA A 160 -16.56 17.99 -11.90
C ALA A 160 -17.15 17.55 -10.55
N LEU A 161 -17.41 16.25 -10.37
CA LEU A 161 -17.87 15.69 -9.11
C LEU A 161 -16.74 15.34 -8.13
N GLU A 162 -15.48 15.56 -8.52
CA GLU A 162 -14.29 15.22 -7.72
C GLU A 162 -14.31 13.77 -7.19
N LEU A 163 -14.76 12.84 -8.04
CA LEU A 163 -15.03 11.46 -7.61
C LEU A 163 -13.76 10.78 -7.07
N ILE A 164 -12.60 11.03 -7.70
CA ILE A 164 -11.31 10.46 -7.26
C ILE A 164 -10.92 11.00 -5.88
N ASP A 165 -11.09 12.31 -5.65
CA ASP A 165 -10.81 12.90 -4.35
C ASP A 165 -11.72 12.33 -3.27
N LYS A 166 -13.03 12.23 -3.52
CA LYS A 166 -13.99 11.62 -2.59
C LYS A 166 -13.67 10.17 -2.28
N LEU A 167 -13.28 9.38 -3.29
CA LEU A 167 -12.82 8.00 -3.12
C LEU A 167 -11.60 7.96 -2.20
N MET A 168 -10.61 8.82 -2.45
CA MET A 168 -9.39 8.89 -1.65
C MET A 168 -9.64 9.39 -0.23
N TYR A 169 -10.56 10.33 -0.02
CA TYR A 169 -11.02 10.73 1.32
C TYR A 169 -11.58 9.53 2.09
N MET A 170 -12.47 8.73 1.47
CA MET A 170 -13.01 7.53 2.11
C MET A 170 -11.93 6.51 2.45
N VAL A 171 -11.01 6.23 1.54
CA VAL A 171 -9.89 5.29 1.77
C VAL A 171 -8.99 5.79 2.89
N THR A 172 -8.68 7.08 2.92
CA THR A 172 -7.85 7.69 3.96
C THR A 172 -8.55 7.62 5.32
N LEU A 173 -9.85 7.89 5.37
CA LEU A 173 -10.66 7.78 6.60
C LEU A 173 -10.70 6.34 7.12
N ILE A 174 -10.99 5.36 6.26
CA ILE A 174 -10.96 3.93 6.61
C ILE A 174 -9.58 3.54 7.12
N THR A 175 -8.51 4.00 6.45
CA THR A 175 -7.14 3.71 6.84
C THR A 175 -6.80 4.32 8.19
N ALA A 176 -7.16 5.57 8.45
CA ALA A 176 -6.91 6.26 9.72
C ALA A 176 -7.69 5.61 10.87
N THR A 177 -9.00 5.39 10.70
CA THR A 177 -9.86 4.79 11.73
C THR A 177 -9.42 3.37 12.10
N THR A 178 -9.11 2.53 11.09
CA THR A 178 -8.58 1.18 11.34
C THR A 178 -7.19 1.21 11.99
N GLY A 179 -6.38 2.23 11.70
CA GLY A 179 -5.09 2.45 12.34
C GLY A 179 -5.23 2.79 13.82
N VAL A 180 -6.07 3.76 14.15
CA VAL A 180 -6.34 4.15 15.54
C VAL A 180 -6.91 2.98 16.35
N HIS A 181 -7.89 2.26 15.80
CA HIS A 181 -8.46 1.07 16.44
C HIS A 181 -7.38 0.02 16.75
N TYR A 182 -6.51 -0.27 15.77
CA TYR A 182 -5.42 -1.22 15.95
C TYR A 182 -4.44 -0.80 17.05
N LEU A 183 -4.08 0.49 17.13
CA LEU A 183 -3.19 1.01 18.16
C LEU A 183 -3.81 0.92 19.56
N ILE A 184 -5.13 1.16 19.68
CA ILE A 184 -5.87 1.06 20.95
C ILE A 184 -5.91 -0.39 21.43
N GLU A 185 -6.26 -1.34 20.55
CA GLU A 185 -6.28 -2.77 20.88
C GLU A 185 -4.89 -3.29 21.33
N ASN A 186 -3.85 -2.80 20.70
CA ASN A 186 -2.47 -3.22 20.99
C ASN A 186 -1.67 -2.22 21.85
N ARG A 187 -2.33 -1.41 22.68
CA ARG A 187 -1.72 -0.33 23.47
C ARG A 187 -0.53 -0.75 24.34
N HIS A 188 -0.53 -1.99 24.84
CA HIS A 188 0.59 -2.51 25.64
C HIS A 188 1.87 -2.68 24.80
N HIS A 189 1.72 -3.14 23.54
CA HIS A 189 2.84 -3.27 22.61
C HIS A 189 3.31 -1.90 22.13
N VAL A 190 2.40 -0.95 21.94
CA VAL A 190 2.70 0.45 21.56
C VAL A 190 3.58 1.11 22.61
N LYS A 191 3.23 1.00 23.91
CA LYS A 191 4.07 1.53 24.99
C LYS A 191 5.47 0.92 25.00
N GLY A 192 5.57 -0.41 24.86
CA GLY A 192 6.87 -1.09 24.81
C GLY A 192 7.71 -0.70 23.60
N PHE A 193 7.07 -0.53 22.43
CA PHE A 193 7.71 -0.07 21.20
C PHE A 193 8.20 1.38 21.33
N ALA A 194 7.37 2.28 21.86
CA ALA A 194 7.74 3.67 22.08
C ALA A 194 8.96 3.81 23.00
N ILE A 195 8.99 3.05 24.11
CA ILE A 195 10.14 3.04 25.03
C ILE A 195 11.40 2.50 24.31
N ALA A 196 11.28 1.41 23.55
CA ALA A 196 12.41 0.84 22.81
C ALA A 196 12.93 1.81 21.73
N PHE A 197 12.02 2.50 21.05
CA PHE A 197 12.35 3.51 20.03
C PHE A 197 13.04 4.74 20.67
N CYS A 198 12.50 5.25 21.77
CA CYS A 198 13.12 6.37 22.50
C CYS A 198 14.52 6.01 23.00
N ARG A 199 14.75 4.78 23.48
CA ARG A 199 16.09 4.34 23.90
C ARG A 199 17.12 4.25 22.77
N LEU A 200 16.66 4.12 21.52
CA LEU A 200 17.55 4.11 20.35
C LEU A 200 18.09 5.51 20.03
N PHE A 201 17.32 6.56 20.33
CA PHE A 201 17.63 7.94 19.96
C PHE A 201 18.03 8.83 21.16
N LEU A 202 17.70 8.45 22.41
CA LEU A 202 18.05 9.20 23.61
C LEU A 202 19.19 8.49 24.35
N PRO A 203 20.24 9.22 24.78
CA PRO A 203 21.30 8.65 25.59
C PRO A 203 20.74 8.11 26.91
N THR A 204 21.30 7.00 27.38
CA THR A 204 20.84 6.18 28.52
C THR A 204 20.73 6.92 29.86
N THR A 205 21.19 8.16 29.95
CA THR A 205 21.19 8.99 31.17
C THR A 205 19.82 9.53 31.59
N PHE A 206 18.79 9.42 30.78
CA PHE A 206 17.44 9.92 31.10
C PHE A 206 16.50 8.88 31.74
N PHE A 207 16.94 7.63 31.94
CA PHE A 207 16.11 6.53 32.44
C PHE A 207 16.72 5.81 33.67
N SER A 208 17.59 6.50 34.41
CA SER A 208 18.07 6.04 35.72
C SER A 208 17.19 6.57 36.83
#